data_88d2f02b9fde76ba0da92efc4f2a6eca
#
_entry.id   88d2f02b9fde76ba0da92efc4f2a6eca
#
_cell.length_a   1.000
_cell.length_b   1.000
_cell.length_c   1.000
_cell.angle_alpha   90.00
_cell.angle_beta   90.00
_cell.angle_gamma   90.00
#
_symmetry.space_group_name_H-M   'P 1'
#
loop_
_entity.id
_entity.type
_entity.pdbx_description
1 polymer ?
#
loop_
_entity_poly.entity_id
_entity_poly.type
_entity_poly.pdbx_seq_one_letter_code
_entity_poly.pdbx_strand_id
1 'polypeptide(L)'
;CLVGKLIPDTGTVQFDGNTVLGTTPNEINPMGISRVLQPPEIFGDLTVMENMMIPIFAKRDGSFALDAISDFMKHKDILEAAEKVLEEMNMSNKRSMQASSMSRGDKRRLEIGMCLSQEPRLLLLDEPTAGMARADTNNTIDLLKQIGDERDITIAIIEHDMHVVFSLANRITVLAQGTPLVEDVPDKIKGHPKVKEAYLGETAH
;
A
#
# COMPACT_ATOMS: atom_id res chain seq x y z
N CYS A 1 6.56 -5.56 -12.44
CA CYS A 1 5.80 -5.45 -13.69
C CYS A 1 4.52 -4.62 -13.50
N LEU A 2 3.64 -4.94 -12.52
CA LEU A 2 2.33 -4.28 -12.32
C LEU A 2 2.38 -2.75 -12.15
N VAL A 3 3.49 -2.19 -11.75
CA VAL A 3 3.67 -0.73 -11.51
C VAL A 3 4.66 -0.10 -12.49
N GLY A 4 4.87 -0.70 -13.66
CA GLY A 4 5.67 -0.14 -14.74
C GLY A 4 7.19 -0.07 -14.50
N LYS A 5 7.70 -0.58 -13.35
CA LYS A 5 9.15 -0.55 -13.05
C LYS A 5 9.95 -1.63 -13.80
N LEU A 6 9.32 -2.74 -14.15
CA LEU A 6 9.94 -3.86 -14.87
C LEU A 6 9.05 -4.27 -16.04
N ILE A 7 9.67 -4.54 -17.19
CA ILE A 7 9.00 -5.05 -18.37
C ILE A 7 9.17 -6.58 -18.35
N PRO A 8 8.05 -7.36 -18.37
CA PRO A 8 8.16 -8.82 -18.45
C PRO A 8 8.53 -9.26 -19.86
N ASP A 9 9.18 -10.42 -19.98
CA ASP A 9 9.55 -10.99 -21.28
C ASP A 9 8.32 -11.46 -22.06
N THR A 10 7.30 -11.97 -21.35
CA THR A 10 6.05 -12.49 -21.94
C THR A 10 4.88 -12.30 -20.99
N GLY A 11 3.67 -12.45 -21.53
CA GLY A 11 2.43 -12.41 -20.78
C GLY A 11 1.66 -11.09 -20.95
N THR A 12 0.50 -11.02 -20.31
CA THR A 12 -0.38 -9.84 -20.34
C THR A 12 -0.87 -9.53 -18.94
N VAL A 13 -1.05 -8.25 -18.63
CA VAL A 13 -1.71 -7.79 -17.42
C VAL A 13 -2.79 -6.81 -17.81
N GLN A 14 -4.00 -7.04 -17.33
CA GLN A 14 -5.14 -6.17 -17.55
C GLN A 14 -5.73 -5.73 -16.22
N PHE A 15 -6.09 -4.46 -16.13
CA PHE A 15 -6.84 -3.89 -15.02
C PHE A 15 -8.05 -3.17 -15.58
N ASP A 16 -9.26 -3.59 -15.18
CA ASP A 16 -10.55 -3.13 -15.75
C ASP A 16 -10.59 -3.13 -17.27
N GLY A 17 -10.09 -4.20 -17.89
CA GLY A 17 -10.05 -4.37 -19.33
C GLY A 17 -8.94 -3.59 -20.06
N ASN A 18 -8.21 -2.74 -19.37
CA ASN A 18 -7.09 -1.98 -19.94
C ASN A 18 -5.75 -2.69 -19.71
N THR A 19 -4.90 -2.69 -20.73
CA THR A 19 -3.55 -3.23 -20.61
C THR A 19 -2.68 -2.35 -19.72
N VAL A 20 -2.06 -2.94 -18.70
CA VAL A 20 -1.16 -2.25 -17.76
C VAL A 20 0.31 -2.38 -18.17
N LEU A 21 0.68 -3.44 -18.90
CA LEU A 21 2.06 -3.65 -19.33
C LEU A 21 2.50 -2.60 -20.34
N GLY A 22 3.69 -2.04 -20.09
CA GLY A 22 4.26 -0.98 -20.94
C GLY A 22 3.82 0.44 -20.56
N THR A 23 2.91 0.60 -19.59
CA THR A 23 2.58 1.92 -19.03
C THR A 23 3.66 2.37 -18.03
N THR A 24 3.87 3.66 -17.97
CA THR A 24 4.79 4.26 -16.99
C THR A 24 4.13 4.36 -15.60
N PRO A 25 4.92 4.45 -14.50
CA PRO A 25 4.36 4.63 -13.17
C PRO A 25 3.40 5.82 -13.04
N ASN A 26 3.66 6.91 -13.77
CA ASN A 26 2.81 8.10 -13.78
C ASN A 26 1.46 7.87 -14.46
N GLU A 27 1.37 6.92 -15.39
CA GLU A 27 0.13 6.57 -16.08
C GLU A 27 -0.68 5.52 -15.31
N ILE A 28 -0.02 4.70 -14.47
CA ILE A 28 -0.67 3.62 -13.69
C ILE A 28 -1.52 4.18 -12.56
N ASN A 29 -1.05 5.22 -11.88
CA ASN A 29 -1.79 5.81 -10.76
C ASN A 29 -3.16 6.38 -11.18
N PRO A 30 -3.29 7.16 -12.28
CA PRO A 30 -4.59 7.58 -12.81
C PRO A 30 -5.51 6.42 -13.23
N MET A 31 -4.98 5.24 -13.52
CA MET A 31 -5.79 4.04 -13.77
C MET A 31 -6.47 3.51 -12.51
N GLY A 32 -6.09 3.98 -11.32
CA GLY A 32 -6.63 3.56 -10.04
C GLY A 32 -5.80 2.46 -9.36
N ILE A 33 -4.53 2.34 -9.68
CA ILE A 33 -3.59 1.41 -9.03
C ILE A 33 -2.58 2.22 -8.23
N SER A 34 -2.56 2.04 -6.91
CA SER A 34 -1.54 2.64 -6.03
C SER A 34 -0.67 1.56 -5.39
N ARG A 35 0.57 1.88 -5.13
CA ARG A 35 1.53 0.98 -4.49
C ARG A 35 2.24 1.65 -3.34
N VAL A 36 2.31 0.94 -2.24
CA VAL A 36 3.14 1.26 -1.08
C VAL A 36 4.47 0.54 -1.23
N LEU A 37 5.58 1.27 -1.20
CA LEU A 37 6.93 0.77 -1.48
C LEU A 37 7.70 0.42 -0.20
N GLN A 38 8.82 -0.27 -0.38
CA GLN A 38 9.77 -0.56 0.68
C GLN A 38 11.16 -0.07 0.23
N PRO A 39 11.81 0.86 0.97
CA PRO A 39 11.34 1.57 2.17
C PRO A 39 10.22 2.58 1.90
N PRO A 40 9.52 3.08 2.95
CA PRO A 40 8.47 4.09 2.79
C PRO A 40 8.95 5.35 2.07
N GLU A 41 8.25 5.73 1.00
CA GLU A 41 8.53 6.94 0.23
C GLU A 41 7.72 8.13 0.80
N ILE A 42 8.27 8.78 1.82
CA ILE A 42 7.70 9.97 2.46
C ILE A 42 8.69 11.13 2.43
N PHE A 43 8.20 12.34 2.45
CA PHE A 43 9.00 13.56 2.52
C PHE A 43 9.34 13.87 3.99
N GLY A 44 10.51 13.44 4.44
CA GLY A 44 10.92 13.49 5.85
C GLY A 44 10.94 14.89 6.45
N ASP A 45 11.31 15.89 5.66
CA ASP A 45 11.41 17.30 6.09
C ASP A 45 10.06 18.01 6.15
N LEU A 46 9.02 17.40 5.59
CA LEU A 46 7.66 17.91 5.62
C LEU A 46 6.87 17.33 6.81
N THR A 47 5.84 18.04 7.21
CA THR A 47 4.87 17.57 8.21
C THR A 47 4.02 16.42 7.66
N VAL A 48 3.35 15.71 8.55
CA VAL A 48 2.37 14.68 8.20
C VAL A 48 1.26 15.24 7.31
N MET A 49 0.75 16.44 7.64
CA MET A 49 -0.26 17.14 6.85
C MET A 49 0.25 17.45 5.43
N GLU A 50 1.42 18.04 5.32
CA GLU A 50 2.03 18.39 4.03
C GLU A 50 2.27 17.15 3.16
N ASN A 51 2.75 16.05 3.75
CA ASN A 51 2.88 14.77 3.06
C ASN A 51 1.53 14.29 2.50
N MET A 52 0.46 14.40 3.30
CA MET A 52 -0.88 13.97 2.88
C MET A 52 -1.46 14.85 1.78
N MET A 53 -1.16 16.14 1.78
CA MET A 53 -1.66 17.09 0.77
C MET A 53 -1.01 16.89 -0.60
N ILE A 54 0.25 16.47 -0.69
CA ILE A 54 0.99 16.29 -1.95
C ILE A 54 0.25 15.40 -2.96
N PRO A 55 -0.12 14.16 -2.63
CA PRO A 55 -0.82 13.29 -3.59
C PRO A 55 -2.22 13.80 -3.95
N ILE A 56 -2.93 14.44 -3.02
CA ILE A 56 -4.24 15.05 -3.29
C ILE A 56 -4.11 16.16 -4.32
N PHE A 57 -3.09 17.01 -4.15
CA PHE A 57 -2.80 18.09 -5.08
C PHE A 57 -2.43 17.55 -6.47
N ALA A 58 -1.55 16.55 -6.52
CA ALA A 58 -1.12 15.92 -7.77
C ALA A 58 -2.31 15.28 -8.53
N LYS A 59 -3.28 14.69 -7.81
CA LYS A 59 -4.50 14.14 -8.40
C LYS A 59 -5.39 15.22 -9.00
N ARG A 60 -5.55 16.36 -8.31
CA ARG A 60 -6.41 17.47 -8.76
C ARG A 60 -5.88 18.15 -10.03
N ASP A 61 -4.60 18.49 -10.05
CA ASP A 61 -4.01 19.38 -11.05
C ASP A 61 -3.28 18.64 -12.18
N GLY A 62 -3.13 17.32 -12.10
CA GLY A 62 -2.57 16.45 -13.15
C GLY A 62 -1.08 16.68 -13.46
N SER A 63 -0.49 17.77 -13.01
CA SER A 63 0.94 18.07 -13.12
C SER A 63 1.41 18.83 -11.88
N PHE A 64 2.60 18.46 -11.41
CA PHE A 64 3.22 19.11 -10.26
C PHE A 64 3.78 20.48 -10.69
N ALA A 65 3.01 21.54 -10.50
CA ALA A 65 3.54 22.89 -10.63
C ALA A 65 4.32 23.23 -9.34
N LEU A 66 5.65 23.31 -9.44
CA LEU A 66 6.55 23.62 -8.30
C LEU A 66 6.21 24.93 -7.60
N ASP A 67 5.59 25.87 -8.30
CA ASP A 67 5.12 27.14 -7.74
C ASP A 67 3.94 26.99 -6.75
N ALA A 68 3.31 25.83 -6.74
CA ALA A 68 2.19 25.54 -5.86
C ALA A 68 2.62 25.25 -4.40
N ILE A 69 3.86 24.87 -4.15
CA ILE A 69 4.34 24.48 -2.81
C ILE A 69 4.24 25.63 -1.80
N SER A 70 4.43 26.86 -2.23
CA SER A 70 4.34 28.04 -1.34
C SER A 70 2.89 28.38 -0.90
N ASP A 71 1.88 27.81 -1.54
CA ASP A 71 0.47 28.19 -1.37
C ASP A 71 -0.45 27.03 -0.93
N PHE A 72 0.11 25.83 -0.62
CA PHE A 72 -0.64 24.64 -0.21
C PHE A 72 -1.69 24.89 0.87
N MET A 73 -1.31 25.65 1.90
CA MET A 73 -2.18 25.92 3.05
C MET A 73 -3.38 26.82 2.73
N LYS A 74 -3.44 27.40 1.52
CA LYS A 74 -4.57 28.25 1.09
C LYS A 74 -5.68 27.45 0.40
N HIS A 75 -5.41 26.22 -0.03
CA HIS A 75 -6.38 25.34 -0.67
C HIS A 75 -7.22 24.59 0.36
N LYS A 76 -8.35 25.16 0.76
CA LYS A 76 -9.24 24.58 1.77
C LYS A 76 -9.75 23.19 1.40
N ASP A 77 -10.06 22.98 0.14
CA ASP A 77 -10.52 21.71 -0.43
C ASP A 77 -9.50 20.58 -0.24
N ILE A 78 -8.20 20.87 -0.48
CA ILE A 78 -7.10 19.91 -0.28
C ILE A 78 -6.87 19.66 1.20
N LEU A 79 -6.93 20.71 2.02
CA LEU A 79 -6.75 20.60 3.46
C LEU A 79 -7.85 19.72 4.08
N GLU A 80 -9.12 19.96 3.73
CA GLU A 80 -10.25 19.17 4.19
C GLU A 80 -10.14 17.68 3.75
N ALA A 81 -9.75 17.44 2.50
CA ALA A 81 -9.54 16.09 2.00
C ALA A 81 -8.37 15.38 2.74
N ALA A 82 -7.28 16.10 3.01
CA ALA A 82 -6.14 15.56 3.77
C ALA A 82 -6.52 15.26 5.23
N GLU A 83 -7.27 16.16 5.89
CA GLU A 83 -7.76 15.95 7.25
C GLU A 83 -8.63 14.70 7.35
N LYS A 84 -9.54 14.49 6.39
CA LYS A 84 -10.38 13.29 6.34
C LYS A 84 -9.54 12.00 6.28
N VAL A 85 -8.54 11.95 5.40
CA VAL A 85 -7.67 10.76 5.32
C VAL A 85 -6.83 10.59 6.59
N LEU A 86 -6.35 11.69 7.19
CA LEU A 86 -5.62 11.63 8.47
C LEU A 86 -6.49 11.11 9.61
N GLU A 87 -7.78 11.43 9.62
CA GLU A 87 -8.73 10.90 10.58
C GLU A 87 -8.93 9.40 10.40
N GLU A 88 -9.16 8.93 9.18
CA GLU A 88 -9.25 7.50 8.83
C GLU A 88 -7.98 6.74 9.23
N MET A 89 -6.82 7.36 9.08
CA MET A 89 -5.52 6.78 9.47
C MET A 89 -5.23 6.88 10.99
N ASN A 90 -6.11 7.48 11.78
CA ASN A 90 -5.89 7.78 13.20
C ASN A 90 -4.60 8.59 13.44
N MET A 91 -4.34 9.58 12.57
CA MET A 91 -3.12 10.40 12.59
C MET A 91 -3.39 11.91 12.79
N SER A 92 -4.62 12.33 13.00
CA SER A 92 -5.01 13.76 13.14
C SER A 92 -4.21 14.49 14.24
N ASN A 93 -3.88 13.79 15.34
CA ASN A 93 -3.07 14.33 16.43
C ASN A 93 -1.56 14.51 16.08
N LYS A 94 -1.12 13.94 14.96
CA LYS A 94 0.27 14.01 14.48
C LYS A 94 0.43 14.94 13.28
N ARG A 95 -0.63 15.62 12.84
CA ARG A 95 -0.65 16.42 11.60
C ARG A 95 0.49 17.44 11.45
N SER A 96 0.92 18.05 12.57
CA SER A 96 2.00 19.04 12.59
C SER A 96 3.39 18.46 12.90
N MET A 97 3.48 17.12 13.08
CA MET A 97 4.75 16.44 13.33
C MET A 97 5.52 16.31 12.03
N GLN A 98 6.85 16.51 12.09
CA GLN A 98 7.72 16.19 10.96
C GLN A 98 7.76 14.68 10.71
N ALA A 99 7.63 14.26 9.44
CA ALA A 99 7.60 12.86 9.08
C ALA A 99 8.91 12.12 9.42
N SER A 100 10.06 12.80 9.39
CA SER A 100 11.35 12.22 9.80
C SER A 100 11.36 11.72 11.25
N SER A 101 10.63 12.40 12.16
CA SER A 101 10.58 12.08 13.58
C SER A 101 9.61 10.96 13.97
N MET A 102 8.84 10.44 13.01
CA MET A 102 7.85 9.40 13.23
C MET A 102 8.46 8.02 13.43
N SER A 103 7.76 7.15 14.16
CA SER A 103 8.08 5.72 14.24
C SER A 103 7.93 5.06 12.85
N ARG A 104 8.55 3.88 12.68
CA ARG A 104 8.43 3.12 11.42
C ARG A 104 6.97 2.78 11.10
N GLY A 105 6.19 2.36 12.10
CA GLY A 105 4.77 2.05 11.94
C GLY A 105 3.95 3.27 11.51
N ASP A 106 4.21 4.43 12.10
CA ASP A 106 3.54 5.68 11.73
C ASP A 106 3.93 6.13 10.30
N LYS A 107 5.19 5.99 9.91
CA LYS A 107 5.65 6.27 8.54
C LYS A 107 4.93 5.41 7.52
N ARG A 108 4.78 4.11 7.82
CA ARG A 108 4.03 3.20 6.95
C ARG A 108 2.55 3.56 6.87
N ARG A 109 1.95 3.93 8.00
CA ARG A 109 0.56 4.39 8.07
C ARG A 109 0.36 5.66 7.25
N LEU A 110 1.28 6.62 7.35
CA LEU A 110 1.27 7.83 6.53
C LEU A 110 1.34 7.50 5.03
N GLU A 111 2.25 6.63 4.62
CA GLU A 111 2.40 6.21 3.22
C GLU A 111 1.14 5.53 2.69
N ILE A 112 0.52 4.63 3.47
CA ILE A 112 -0.77 4.03 3.13
C ILE A 112 -1.83 5.11 2.94
N GLY A 113 -1.93 6.08 3.84
CA GLY A 113 -2.86 7.21 3.74
C GLY A 113 -2.62 8.05 2.48
N MET A 114 -1.36 8.33 2.15
CA MET A 114 -0.99 9.02 0.90
C MET A 114 -1.47 8.27 -0.35
N CYS A 115 -1.34 6.93 -0.36
CA CYS A 115 -1.88 6.11 -1.45
C CYS A 115 -3.41 6.14 -1.48
N LEU A 116 -4.08 6.06 -0.33
CA LEU A 116 -5.54 6.08 -0.25
C LEU A 116 -6.15 7.43 -0.63
N SER A 117 -5.42 8.53 -0.46
CA SER A 117 -5.85 9.86 -0.88
C SER A 117 -6.00 9.99 -2.40
N GLN A 118 -5.37 9.08 -3.17
CA GLN A 118 -5.54 8.95 -4.61
C GLN A 118 -6.84 8.23 -5.00
N GLU A 119 -7.60 7.69 -4.00
CA GLU A 119 -8.81 6.89 -4.22
C GLU A 119 -8.57 5.71 -5.18
N PRO A 120 -7.58 4.86 -4.91
CA PRO A 120 -7.28 3.74 -5.78
C PRO A 120 -8.38 2.68 -5.71
N ARG A 121 -8.54 1.91 -6.79
CA ARG A 121 -9.36 0.69 -6.82
C ARG A 121 -8.55 -0.56 -6.52
N LEU A 122 -7.23 -0.48 -6.69
CA LEU A 122 -6.27 -1.53 -6.33
C LEU A 122 -5.11 -0.93 -5.55
N LEU A 123 -4.91 -1.39 -4.32
CA LEU A 123 -3.77 -1.04 -3.48
C LEU A 123 -2.81 -2.23 -3.40
N LEU A 124 -1.59 -2.03 -3.84
CA LEU A 124 -0.52 -3.03 -3.79
C LEU A 124 0.39 -2.75 -2.59
N LEU A 125 0.51 -3.71 -1.68
CA LEU A 125 1.32 -3.61 -0.47
C LEU A 125 2.45 -4.65 -0.52
N ASP A 126 3.68 -4.18 -0.42
CA ASP A 126 4.88 -5.01 -0.41
C ASP A 126 5.46 -5.02 1.01
N GLU A 127 5.31 -6.17 1.70
CA GLU A 127 5.72 -6.38 3.09
C GLU A 127 5.31 -5.22 4.02
N PRO A 128 4.00 -4.91 4.15
CA PRO A 128 3.55 -3.72 4.89
C PRO A 128 3.92 -3.73 6.37
N THR A 129 4.25 -4.90 6.92
CA THR A 129 4.57 -5.05 8.35
C THR A 129 6.05 -5.34 8.63
N ALA A 130 6.90 -5.33 7.60
CA ALA A 130 8.32 -5.68 7.74
C ALA A 130 9.06 -4.82 8.77
N GLY A 131 9.71 -5.49 9.72
CA GLY A 131 10.52 -4.87 10.77
C GLY A 131 9.73 -4.03 11.78
N MET A 132 8.43 -4.26 11.91
CA MET A 132 7.58 -3.68 12.96
C MET A 132 7.61 -4.52 14.23
N ALA A 133 7.39 -3.86 15.38
CA ALA A 133 7.07 -4.56 16.61
C ALA A 133 5.67 -5.21 16.50
N ARG A 134 5.42 -6.29 17.25
CA ARG A 134 4.16 -7.04 17.16
C ARG A 134 2.90 -6.18 17.39
N ALA A 135 3.00 -5.19 18.27
CA ALA A 135 1.90 -4.26 18.51
C ALA A 135 1.59 -3.41 17.27
N ASP A 136 2.63 -2.89 16.59
CA ASP A 136 2.47 -2.11 15.36
C ASP A 136 1.95 -2.96 14.19
N THR A 137 2.41 -4.22 14.11
CA THR A 137 1.88 -5.20 13.14
C THR A 137 0.38 -5.40 13.31
N ASN A 138 -0.10 -5.63 14.55
CA ASN A 138 -1.53 -5.80 14.81
C ASN A 138 -2.32 -4.53 14.48
N ASN A 139 -1.81 -3.36 14.85
CA ASN A 139 -2.44 -2.08 14.50
C ASN A 139 -2.53 -1.87 12.97
N THR A 140 -1.52 -2.36 12.22
CA THR A 140 -1.53 -2.30 10.76
C THR A 140 -2.54 -3.29 10.17
N ILE A 141 -2.66 -4.49 10.73
CA ILE A 141 -3.67 -5.48 10.34
C ILE A 141 -5.07 -4.89 10.53
N ASP A 142 -5.35 -4.32 11.71
CA ASP A 142 -6.67 -3.76 12.01
C ASP A 142 -7.01 -2.60 11.07
N LEU A 143 -6.04 -1.73 10.79
CA LEU A 143 -6.18 -0.65 9.83
C LEU A 143 -6.51 -1.17 8.42
N LEU A 144 -5.78 -2.17 7.93
CA LEU A 144 -6.01 -2.72 6.58
C LEU A 144 -7.36 -3.44 6.47
N LYS A 145 -7.84 -4.07 7.52
CA LYS A 145 -9.20 -4.63 7.59
C LYS A 145 -10.24 -3.52 7.48
N GLN A 146 -10.11 -2.49 8.32
CA GLN A 146 -11.01 -1.35 8.31
C GLN A 146 -11.08 -0.73 6.90
N ILE A 147 -9.94 -0.49 6.26
CA ILE A 147 -9.88 0.04 4.89
C ILE A 147 -10.60 -0.88 3.90
N GLY A 148 -10.39 -2.19 4.00
CA GLY A 148 -11.05 -3.17 3.12
C GLY A 148 -12.55 -3.26 3.32
N ASP A 149 -13.04 -3.03 4.54
CA ASP A 149 -14.46 -3.08 4.88
C ASP A 149 -15.20 -1.77 4.54
N GLU A 150 -14.53 -0.62 4.70
CA GLU A 150 -15.14 0.71 4.54
C GLU A 150 -15.01 1.27 3.12
N ARG A 151 -14.05 0.82 2.34
CA ARG A 151 -13.79 1.29 0.98
C ARG A 151 -14.00 0.16 -0.04
N ASP A 152 -14.56 0.51 -1.20
CA ASP A 152 -14.65 -0.40 -2.36
C ASP A 152 -13.28 -0.49 -3.06
N ILE A 153 -12.34 -1.19 -2.40
CA ILE A 153 -10.95 -1.32 -2.84
C ILE A 153 -10.48 -2.77 -2.77
N THR A 154 -9.77 -3.20 -3.79
CA THR A 154 -9.02 -4.46 -3.75
C THR A 154 -7.65 -4.22 -3.15
N ILE A 155 -7.25 -5.00 -2.16
CA ILE A 155 -5.92 -4.95 -1.55
C ILE A 155 -5.18 -6.22 -1.91
N ALA A 156 -4.03 -6.09 -2.59
CA ALA A 156 -3.11 -7.19 -2.85
C ALA A 156 -1.86 -7.02 -2.01
N ILE A 157 -1.53 -8.03 -1.20
CA ILE A 157 -0.44 -7.98 -0.22
C ILE A 157 0.57 -9.08 -0.55
N ILE A 158 1.84 -8.72 -0.58
CA ILE A 158 2.96 -9.65 -0.58
C ILE A 158 3.50 -9.68 0.85
N GLU A 159 3.49 -10.84 1.47
CA GLU A 159 3.93 -11.03 2.85
C GLU A 159 4.47 -12.43 3.07
N HIS A 160 5.40 -12.55 4.00
CA HIS A 160 5.96 -13.83 4.44
C HIS A 160 5.59 -14.14 5.90
N ASP A 161 5.04 -13.18 6.65
CA ASP A 161 4.49 -13.42 7.99
C ASP A 161 3.10 -14.07 7.88
N MET A 162 3.03 -15.35 8.21
CA MET A 162 1.78 -16.13 8.16
C MET A 162 0.68 -15.55 9.04
N HIS A 163 1.04 -14.90 10.17
CA HIS A 163 0.05 -14.25 11.03
C HIS A 163 -0.67 -13.12 10.27
N VAL A 164 0.09 -12.28 9.55
CA VAL A 164 -0.45 -11.18 8.74
C VAL A 164 -1.30 -11.73 7.60
N VAL A 165 -0.75 -12.69 6.83
CA VAL A 165 -1.43 -13.29 5.69
C VAL A 165 -2.78 -13.89 6.09
N PHE A 166 -2.81 -14.74 7.13
CA PHE A 166 -4.06 -15.39 7.55
C PHE A 166 -5.03 -14.46 8.27
N SER A 167 -4.56 -13.31 8.75
CA SER A 167 -5.42 -12.31 9.37
C SER A 167 -6.16 -11.43 8.35
N LEU A 168 -5.57 -11.22 7.16
CA LEU A 168 -6.06 -10.25 6.16
C LEU A 168 -6.67 -10.89 4.92
N ALA A 169 -6.11 -12.02 4.45
CA ALA A 169 -6.41 -12.51 3.12
C ALA A 169 -7.76 -13.23 3.03
N ASN A 170 -8.53 -12.91 1.99
CA ASN A 170 -9.69 -13.70 1.56
C ASN A 170 -9.26 -14.85 0.62
N ARG A 171 -8.18 -14.66 -0.13
CA ARG A 171 -7.53 -15.64 -1.01
C ARG A 171 -6.01 -15.53 -0.87
N ILE A 172 -5.34 -16.65 -0.96
CA ILE A 172 -3.87 -16.73 -0.84
C ILE A 172 -3.32 -17.47 -2.04
N THR A 173 -2.41 -16.85 -2.76
CA THR A 173 -1.57 -17.49 -3.78
C THR A 173 -0.19 -17.72 -3.18
N VAL A 174 0.20 -18.98 -3.05
CA VAL A 174 1.53 -19.36 -2.56
C VAL A 174 2.50 -19.45 -3.72
N LEU A 175 3.58 -18.68 -3.63
CA LEU A 175 4.65 -18.67 -4.62
C LEU A 175 5.89 -19.36 -4.06
N ALA A 176 6.52 -20.23 -4.85
CA ALA A 176 7.83 -20.78 -4.54
C ALA A 176 8.68 -20.83 -5.80
N GLN A 177 9.94 -20.39 -5.69
CA GLN A 177 10.91 -20.36 -6.80
C GLN A 177 10.35 -19.69 -8.08
N GLY A 178 9.59 -18.59 -7.90
CA GLY A 178 8.99 -17.84 -8.99
C GLY A 178 7.75 -18.47 -9.64
N THR A 179 7.25 -19.60 -9.10
CA THR A 179 6.10 -20.32 -9.66
C THR A 179 4.95 -20.38 -8.64
N PRO A 180 3.69 -20.15 -9.06
CA PRO A 180 2.53 -20.35 -8.19
C PRO A 180 2.35 -21.85 -7.91
N LEU A 181 2.37 -22.23 -6.62
CA LEU A 181 2.16 -23.61 -6.18
C LEU A 181 0.70 -23.97 -6.00
N VAL A 182 -0.04 -23.06 -5.40
CA VAL A 182 -1.46 -23.25 -5.04
C VAL A 182 -2.11 -21.89 -4.78
N GLU A 183 -3.39 -21.79 -5.11
CA GLU A 183 -4.22 -20.64 -4.76
C GLU A 183 -5.55 -21.16 -4.21
N ASP A 184 -5.90 -20.75 -2.99
CA ASP A 184 -7.18 -21.11 -2.35
C ASP A 184 -7.50 -20.13 -1.19
N VAL A 185 -8.60 -20.40 -0.49
CA VAL A 185 -8.99 -19.71 0.74
C VAL A 185 -8.04 -20.09 1.89
N PRO A 186 -7.88 -19.20 2.90
CA PRO A 186 -6.91 -19.40 3.99
C PRO A 186 -6.97 -20.77 4.68
N ASP A 187 -8.16 -21.26 4.97
CA ASP A 187 -8.34 -22.54 5.69
C ASP A 187 -7.80 -23.74 4.92
N LYS A 188 -7.90 -23.73 3.60
CA LYS A 188 -7.33 -24.78 2.74
C LYS A 188 -5.82 -24.67 2.62
N ILE A 189 -5.31 -23.45 2.58
CA ILE A 189 -3.86 -23.19 2.51
C ILE A 189 -3.14 -23.66 3.75
N LYS A 190 -3.69 -23.42 4.96
CA LYS A 190 -3.09 -23.87 6.25
C LYS A 190 -2.79 -25.36 6.29
N GLY A 191 -3.65 -26.17 5.68
CA GLY A 191 -3.54 -27.63 5.67
C GLY A 191 -2.80 -28.22 4.47
N HIS A 192 -2.47 -27.41 3.47
CA HIS A 192 -2.04 -27.90 2.15
C HIS A 192 -0.64 -28.55 2.19
N PRO A 193 -0.48 -29.82 1.72
CA PRO A 193 0.79 -30.54 1.81
C PRO A 193 1.96 -29.82 1.14
N LYS A 194 1.77 -29.31 -0.10
CA LYS A 194 2.81 -28.58 -0.82
C LYS A 194 3.27 -27.30 -0.13
N VAL A 195 2.36 -26.62 0.59
CA VAL A 195 2.69 -25.42 1.35
C VAL A 195 3.54 -25.78 2.56
N LYS A 196 3.16 -26.85 3.27
CA LYS A 196 3.96 -27.37 4.41
C LYS A 196 5.36 -27.78 3.95
N GLU A 197 5.48 -28.47 2.83
CA GLU A 197 6.78 -28.89 2.27
C GLU A 197 7.64 -27.67 1.88
N ALA A 198 7.07 -26.68 1.21
CA ALA A 198 7.81 -25.49 0.77
C ALA A 198 8.30 -24.61 1.94
N TYR A 199 7.50 -24.48 3.01
CA TYR A 199 7.82 -23.61 4.15
C TYR A 199 8.43 -24.35 5.34
N LEU A 200 8.16 -25.64 5.55
CA LEU A 200 8.76 -26.44 6.64
C LEU A 200 10.04 -27.15 6.19
N GLY A 201 10.24 -27.36 4.90
CA GLY A 201 11.50 -27.88 4.34
C GLY A 201 12.67 -26.90 4.47
N GLU A 202 12.41 -25.61 4.54
CA GLU A 202 13.45 -24.57 4.74
C GLU A 202 13.87 -24.41 6.22
N THR A 203 13.12 -24.93 7.19
CA THR A 203 13.47 -24.86 8.63
C THR A 203 14.29 -26.06 9.13
N ALA A 204 14.69 -26.96 8.24
CA ALA A 204 15.44 -28.17 8.58
C ALA A 204 16.94 -28.12 8.18
N HIS A 205 17.51 -26.92 8.03
CA HIS A 205 18.96 -26.74 7.83
C HIS A 205 19.56 -25.77 8.84
#